data_7f5d50f70931db31eeb1dd779cdbf530
#
_entry.id   7f5d50f70931db31eeb1dd779cdbf530
#
_cell.length_a   1.000
_cell.length_b   1.000
_cell.length_c   1.000
_cell.angle_alpha   90.00
_cell.angle_beta   90.00
_cell.angle_gamma   90.00
#
_symmetry.space_group_name_H-M   'P 1'
#
loop_
_entity.id
_entity.type
_entity.pdbx_description
1 polymer ?
#
loop_
_entity_poly.entity_id
_entity_poly.type
_entity_poly.pdbx_seq_one_letter_code
_entity_poly.pdbx_strand_id
1 'polypeptide(L)'
;MTKTVADVMKLVKEKECTFVDFRFVDTKGKEQHVSVPISAFNEDKFESGHAFDGSSIAGWKGIEASDMLLMPDPTAAYIDPFYEESTLVLTCDVIEPSDGKGYDRDPRSIAKRAEAYLKSSGLGDAAYFGPEPEFFVFDGVQWNVDMQGCSVKITSEEAPWSSGLEIEGGNTGHRPGKKGGYFPVAPVDSFQDMRSEMCLILESLGIPVEVHHHEVAGQGQNELGTKFSTLVQRADWTIWQKYVVQNVAHAYGKTATFMPKPVVGDNGSGMHVHQSVWKNGENLFAGNGYSGLSEFALYYIGGIIKHARALNAITNPGTNSYKRLVPGFEAPVKLAYSARNRSASIRIPHVASPKGRRIETRFPDPLANPYLAFSALLMAGLDGVQNKIHPGDAADKNLYDLPPEEDAKIPTVCASLEEALDALQKDHEFLTRGGVFTESMLDAYINLKMDDVTRFRMTTHPIEFDMYYSL
;
A
#
# COMPACT_ATOMS: atom_id res chain seq x y z
N MET A 1 -2.36 19.37 16.52
CA MET A 1 -1.02 19.97 16.74
C MET A 1 0.02 18.89 16.53
N THR A 2 1.16 19.23 15.93
CA THR A 2 2.27 18.29 15.75
C THR A 2 2.87 17.96 17.11
N LYS A 3 3.00 16.67 17.45
CA LYS A 3 3.61 16.25 18.72
C LYS A 3 5.08 16.64 18.76
N THR A 4 5.52 17.16 19.90
CA THR A 4 6.95 17.41 20.22
C THR A 4 7.51 16.29 21.08
N VAL A 5 8.84 16.27 21.28
CA VAL A 5 9.48 15.35 22.22
C VAL A 5 8.87 15.50 23.62
N ALA A 6 8.63 16.72 24.07
CA ALA A 6 7.99 17.00 25.38
C ALA A 6 6.57 16.40 25.45
N ASP A 7 5.79 16.47 24.36
CA ASP A 7 4.45 15.86 24.30
C ASP A 7 4.52 14.34 24.41
N VAL A 8 5.52 13.71 23.78
CA VAL A 8 5.75 12.26 23.87
C VAL A 8 6.16 11.86 25.27
N MET A 9 7.08 12.60 25.91
CA MET A 9 7.50 12.32 27.30
C MET A 9 6.36 12.51 28.29
N LYS A 10 5.46 13.46 28.03
CA LYS A 10 4.23 13.62 28.81
C LYS A 10 3.31 12.42 28.64
N LEU A 11 3.11 11.95 27.39
CA LEU A 11 2.30 10.77 27.08
C LEU A 11 2.81 9.52 27.79
N VAL A 12 4.14 9.31 27.82
CA VAL A 12 4.79 8.21 28.56
C VAL A 12 4.37 8.19 30.03
N LYS A 13 4.36 9.35 30.66
CA LYS A 13 3.98 9.49 32.10
C LYS A 13 2.48 9.29 32.29
N GLU A 14 1.65 9.91 31.46
CA GLU A 14 0.17 9.84 31.55
C GLU A 14 -0.37 8.43 31.32
N LYS A 15 0.31 7.66 30.46
CA LYS A 15 -0.07 6.29 30.12
C LYS A 15 0.69 5.22 30.90
N GLU A 16 1.53 5.64 31.83
CA GLU A 16 2.33 4.76 32.67
C GLU A 16 3.07 3.69 31.85
N CYS A 17 3.69 4.11 30.74
CA CYS A 17 4.37 3.19 29.83
C CYS A 17 5.46 2.40 30.52
N THR A 18 5.48 1.09 30.29
CA THR A 18 6.49 0.15 30.81
C THR A 18 7.53 -0.22 29.75
N PHE A 19 7.17 -0.11 28.46
CA PHE A 19 8.03 -0.39 27.30
C PHE A 19 7.98 0.73 26.27
N VAL A 20 9.02 0.76 25.44
CA VAL A 20 9.11 1.58 24.21
C VAL A 20 9.47 0.67 23.06
N ASP A 21 8.71 0.78 21.97
CA ASP A 21 8.83 -0.01 20.75
C ASP A 21 9.28 0.89 19.60
N PHE A 22 10.51 0.71 19.12
CA PHE A 22 11.03 1.43 17.95
C PHE A 22 10.64 0.64 16.71
N ARG A 23 9.83 1.24 15.84
CA ARG A 23 9.31 0.59 14.62
C ARG A 23 9.82 1.28 13.37
N PHE A 24 10.14 0.49 12.37
CA PHE A 24 10.54 0.95 11.04
C PHE A 24 10.00 -0.02 9.98
N VAL A 25 10.06 0.37 8.72
CA VAL A 25 9.56 -0.46 7.61
C VAL A 25 10.71 -0.83 6.71
N ASP A 26 10.83 -2.11 6.37
CA ASP A 26 11.84 -2.59 5.43
C ASP A 26 11.46 -2.30 3.97
N THR A 27 12.36 -2.61 3.05
CA THR A 27 12.17 -2.39 1.61
C THR A 27 10.93 -3.11 1.05
N LYS A 28 10.59 -4.28 1.61
CA LYS A 28 9.39 -5.05 1.19
C LYS A 28 8.08 -4.46 1.73
N GLY A 29 8.14 -3.49 2.64
CA GLY A 29 6.97 -2.89 3.28
C GLY A 29 6.54 -3.60 4.56
N LYS A 30 7.38 -4.51 5.10
CA LYS A 30 7.14 -5.16 6.38
C LYS A 30 7.57 -4.26 7.52
N GLU A 31 6.68 -4.07 8.50
CA GLU A 31 7.02 -3.39 9.74
C GLU A 31 7.92 -4.27 10.61
N GLN A 32 9.02 -3.71 11.07
CA GLN A 32 10.03 -4.32 11.94
C GLN A 32 10.09 -3.54 13.25
N HIS A 33 10.50 -4.19 14.34
CA HIS A 33 10.59 -3.50 15.62
C HIS A 33 11.70 -4.04 16.54
N VAL A 34 12.05 -3.21 17.53
CA VAL A 34 12.83 -3.59 18.70
C VAL A 34 12.25 -2.87 19.90
N SER A 35 12.04 -3.61 20.98
CA SER A 35 11.48 -3.09 22.24
C SER A 35 12.53 -2.95 23.32
N VAL A 36 12.42 -1.88 24.11
CA VAL A 36 13.24 -1.67 25.32
C VAL A 36 12.34 -1.37 26.52
N PRO A 37 12.74 -1.76 27.75
CA PRO A 37 12.02 -1.33 28.94
C PRO A 37 12.15 0.18 29.11
N ILE A 38 11.15 0.81 29.72
CA ILE A 38 11.13 2.26 29.91
C ILE A 38 12.36 2.78 30.68
N SER A 39 12.95 1.97 31.53
CA SER A 39 14.18 2.30 32.27
C SER A 39 15.40 2.50 31.35
N ALA A 40 15.38 1.97 30.15
CA ALA A 40 16.45 2.12 29.14
C ALA A 40 16.12 3.23 28.11
N PHE A 41 15.04 3.98 28.29
CA PHE A 41 14.59 5.04 27.40
C PHE A 41 14.59 6.40 28.09
N ASN A 42 15.06 7.41 27.38
CA ASN A 42 14.99 8.81 27.78
C ASN A 42 14.86 9.70 26.53
N GLU A 43 14.68 11.01 26.72
CA GLU A 43 14.50 11.97 25.63
C GLU A 43 15.74 12.10 24.71
N ASP A 44 16.94 11.75 25.19
CA ASP A 44 18.17 11.79 24.37
C ASP A 44 18.09 10.82 23.19
N LYS A 45 17.19 9.82 23.24
CA LYS A 45 16.96 8.89 22.13
C LYS A 45 16.40 9.56 20.87
N PHE A 46 15.77 10.72 20.98
CA PHE A 46 15.32 11.50 19.83
C PHE A 46 16.47 12.23 19.11
N GLU A 47 17.63 12.35 19.74
CA GLU A 47 18.82 12.93 19.12
C GLU A 47 19.88 11.87 18.80
N SER A 48 20.08 10.90 19.68
CA SER A 48 21.11 9.86 19.55
C SER A 48 20.64 8.61 18.78
N GLY A 49 19.33 8.39 18.67
CA GLY A 49 18.76 7.19 18.08
C GLY A 49 18.94 5.92 18.91
N HIS A 50 18.52 4.80 18.35
CA HIS A 50 18.72 3.45 18.87
C HIS A 50 19.50 2.61 17.86
N ALA A 51 20.65 2.07 18.26
CA ALA A 51 21.51 1.27 17.38
C ALA A 51 20.90 -0.11 17.11
N PHE A 52 21.01 -0.58 15.87
CA PHE A 52 20.60 -1.92 15.47
C PHE A 52 21.47 -2.46 14.32
N ASP A 53 21.37 -3.78 14.08
CA ASP A 53 22.06 -4.46 12.99
C ASP A 53 21.27 -4.37 11.68
N GLY A 54 21.66 -3.46 10.78
CA GLY A 54 21.07 -3.30 9.46
C GLY A 54 21.38 -4.44 8.49
N SER A 55 22.37 -5.30 8.76
CA SER A 55 22.68 -6.45 7.91
C SER A 55 21.64 -7.58 8.02
N SER A 56 20.84 -7.55 9.09
CA SER A 56 19.72 -8.46 9.28
C SER A 56 18.50 -8.12 8.43
N ILE A 57 18.51 -6.95 7.76
CA ILE A 57 17.42 -6.51 6.89
C ILE A 57 17.76 -6.82 5.43
N ALA A 58 16.92 -7.65 4.80
CA ALA A 58 17.15 -8.08 3.43
C ALA A 58 17.22 -6.89 2.43
N GLY A 59 18.27 -6.89 1.62
CA GLY A 59 18.51 -5.85 0.61
C GLY A 59 19.16 -4.56 1.16
N TRP A 60 19.55 -4.54 2.44
CA TRP A 60 20.20 -3.38 3.07
C TRP A 60 21.73 -3.52 3.10
N LYS A 61 22.33 -3.45 4.27
CA LYS A 61 23.79 -3.44 4.46
C LYS A 61 24.38 -4.85 4.45
N GLY A 62 25.67 -4.94 4.09
CA GLY A 62 26.45 -6.13 4.39
C GLY A 62 26.94 -6.16 5.84
N ILE A 63 27.41 -7.32 6.27
CA ILE A 63 27.88 -7.52 7.66
C ILE A 63 29.07 -6.62 8.03
N GLU A 64 29.82 -6.18 7.04
CA GLU A 64 30.99 -5.28 7.19
C GLU A 64 30.62 -3.82 7.47
N ALA A 65 29.33 -3.46 7.37
CA ALA A 65 28.81 -2.11 7.59
C ALA A 65 27.44 -2.15 8.25
N SER A 66 27.25 -3.05 9.23
CA SER A 66 25.94 -3.41 9.78
C SER A 66 25.33 -2.36 10.71
N ASP A 67 26.15 -1.53 11.37
CA ASP A 67 25.66 -0.58 12.36
C ASP A 67 24.80 0.52 11.75
N MET A 68 23.56 0.64 12.23
CA MET A 68 22.60 1.64 11.81
C MET A 68 21.84 2.20 13.02
N LEU A 69 21.17 3.34 12.85
CA LEU A 69 20.40 3.98 13.91
C LEU A 69 18.92 4.09 13.53
N LEU A 70 18.03 3.72 14.45
CA LEU A 70 16.62 4.04 14.43
C LEU A 70 16.44 5.41 15.08
N MET A 71 16.03 6.40 14.29
CA MET A 71 15.80 7.77 14.77
C MET A 71 14.32 8.01 14.95
N PRO A 72 13.81 8.10 16.20
CA PRO A 72 12.39 8.26 16.46
C PRO A 72 11.85 9.58 15.96
N ASP A 73 10.65 9.55 15.34
CA ASP A 73 9.92 10.74 14.96
C ASP A 73 8.83 11.04 16.01
N PRO A 74 8.93 12.13 16.80
CA PRO A 74 7.94 12.42 17.82
C PRO A 74 6.54 12.67 17.24
N THR A 75 6.44 13.08 15.98
CA THR A 75 5.16 13.33 15.30
C THR A 75 4.39 12.07 14.98
N ALA A 76 5.10 10.92 14.94
CA ALA A 76 4.58 9.59 14.60
C ALA A 76 4.65 8.63 15.81
N ALA A 77 4.28 9.13 16.98
CA ALA A 77 4.26 8.39 18.23
C ALA A 77 2.82 8.07 18.68
N TYR A 78 2.59 6.87 19.21
CA TYR A 78 1.30 6.45 19.76
C TYR A 78 1.47 5.38 20.84
N ILE A 79 0.39 5.08 21.58
CA ILE A 79 0.36 3.95 22.52
C ILE A 79 -0.19 2.73 21.79
N ASP A 80 0.49 1.60 21.86
CA ASP A 80 0.04 0.35 21.25
C ASP A 80 -1.31 -0.07 21.84
N PRO A 81 -2.34 -0.32 20.99
CA PRO A 81 -3.67 -0.66 21.49
C PRO A 81 -3.86 -2.16 21.79
N PHE A 82 -2.86 -3.02 21.52
CA PHE A 82 -3.00 -4.47 21.58
C PHE A 82 -2.11 -5.14 22.63
N TYR A 83 -0.97 -4.55 22.96
CA TYR A 83 -0.07 -5.13 23.97
C TYR A 83 -0.68 -5.06 25.36
N GLU A 84 -0.48 -6.12 26.16
CA GLU A 84 -0.94 -6.18 27.54
C GLU A 84 -0.26 -5.09 28.39
N GLU A 85 1.05 -4.92 28.21
CA GLU A 85 1.83 -3.88 28.89
C GLU A 85 1.78 -2.56 28.11
N SER A 86 1.56 -1.45 28.82
CA SER A 86 1.49 -0.13 28.20
C SER A 86 2.79 0.21 27.48
N THR A 87 2.73 0.28 26.16
CA THR A 87 3.90 0.43 25.29
C THR A 87 3.79 1.66 24.42
N LEU A 88 4.78 2.55 24.52
CA LEU A 88 4.94 3.64 23.57
C LEU A 88 5.52 3.11 22.26
N VAL A 89 4.85 3.35 21.14
CA VAL A 89 5.36 3.07 19.79
C VAL A 89 5.93 4.35 19.18
N LEU A 90 7.14 4.25 18.65
CA LEU A 90 7.83 5.32 17.94
C LEU A 90 8.16 4.86 16.52
N THR A 91 7.52 5.47 15.52
CA THR A 91 7.92 5.26 14.13
C THR A 91 9.24 5.97 13.86
N CYS A 92 10.20 5.23 13.31
CA CYS A 92 11.58 5.70 13.14
C CYS A 92 11.95 5.87 11.67
N ASP A 93 12.80 6.85 11.42
CA ASP A 93 13.67 6.87 10.23
C ASP A 93 14.90 6.00 10.50
N VAL A 94 15.49 5.46 9.44
CA VAL A 94 16.78 4.78 9.55
C VAL A 94 17.88 5.73 9.10
N ILE A 95 18.89 5.88 9.95
CA ILE A 95 19.96 6.86 9.75
C ILE A 95 21.29 6.14 9.55
N GLU A 96 22.10 6.65 8.62
CA GLU A 96 23.48 6.24 8.42
C GLU A 96 24.38 6.87 9.49
N PRO A 97 25.02 6.10 10.38
CA PRO A 97 25.81 6.67 11.48
C PRO A 97 27.02 7.49 11.02
N SER A 98 27.56 7.19 9.81
CA SER A 98 28.77 7.82 9.29
C SER A 98 28.59 9.28 8.91
N ASP A 99 27.38 9.69 8.50
CA ASP A 99 27.11 11.07 8.05
C ASP A 99 25.84 11.69 8.67
N GLY A 100 25.12 10.93 9.50
CA GLY A 100 23.90 11.38 10.19
C GLY A 100 22.71 11.62 9.27
N LYS A 101 22.76 11.17 8.00
CA LYS A 101 21.69 11.33 7.05
C LYS A 101 20.76 10.12 7.01
N GLY A 102 19.54 10.35 6.52
CA GLY A 102 18.60 9.26 6.23
C GLY A 102 19.22 8.24 5.27
N TYR A 103 19.18 6.96 5.68
CA TYR A 103 19.69 5.87 4.85
C TYR A 103 19.02 5.86 3.47
N ASP A 104 19.80 5.68 2.42
CA ASP A 104 19.32 5.80 1.03
C ASP A 104 18.25 4.77 0.67
N ARG A 105 18.24 3.60 1.34
CA ARG A 105 17.27 2.52 1.14
C ARG A 105 16.16 2.49 2.19
N ASP A 106 16.16 3.42 3.14
CA ASP A 106 15.04 3.55 4.08
C ASP A 106 13.81 4.11 3.37
N PRO A 107 12.70 3.34 3.31
CA PRO A 107 11.49 3.79 2.61
C PRO A 107 10.91 5.10 3.14
N ARG A 108 10.92 5.29 4.47
CA ARG A 108 10.39 6.52 5.08
C ARG A 108 11.26 7.74 4.76
N SER A 109 12.58 7.57 4.73
CA SER A 109 13.50 8.63 4.28
C SER A 109 13.33 8.97 2.80
N ILE A 110 13.03 7.98 1.94
CA ILE A 110 12.68 8.22 0.54
C ILE A 110 11.42 9.08 0.44
N ALA A 111 10.38 8.76 1.21
CA ALA A 111 9.14 9.55 1.24
C ALA A 111 9.39 11.00 1.69
N LYS A 112 10.22 11.23 2.69
CA LYS A 112 10.64 12.56 3.13
C LYS A 112 11.41 13.32 2.04
N ARG A 113 12.30 12.62 1.30
CA ARG A 113 13.00 13.23 0.15
C ARG A 113 12.04 13.59 -0.98
N ALA A 114 10.99 12.79 -1.23
CA ALA A 114 9.97 13.10 -2.23
C ALA A 114 9.17 14.36 -1.87
N GLU A 115 8.75 14.52 -0.61
CA GLU A 115 8.10 15.76 -0.15
C GLU A 115 9.05 16.98 -0.25
N ALA A 116 10.32 16.81 0.10
CA ALA A 116 11.32 17.86 -0.02
C ALA A 116 11.57 18.25 -1.49
N TYR A 117 11.60 17.27 -2.40
CA TYR A 117 11.76 17.51 -3.82
C TYR A 117 10.56 18.26 -4.41
N LEU A 118 9.34 17.92 -4.05
CA LEU A 118 8.14 18.68 -4.47
C LEU A 118 8.30 20.18 -4.14
N LYS A 119 8.72 20.49 -2.91
CA LYS A 119 8.93 21.87 -2.48
C LYS A 119 10.08 22.56 -3.22
N SER A 120 11.24 21.91 -3.30
CA SER A 120 12.44 22.46 -3.94
C SER A 120 12.31 22.66 -5.45
N SER A 121 11.51 21.82 -6.11
CA SER A 121 11.20 21.98 -7.54
C SER A 121 10.30 23.18 -7.85
N GLY A 122 9.66 23.75 -6.82
CA GLY A 122 8.71 24.84 -6.97
C GLY A 122 7.36 24.46 -7.60
N LEU A 123 7.13 23.16 -7.87
CA LEU A 123 5.89 22.67 -8.49
C LEU A 123 4.72 22.60 -7.51
N GLY A 124 5.01 22.48 -6.22
CA GLY A 124 4.00 22.42 -5.17
C GLY A 124 4.65 22.50 -3.79
N ASP A 125 3.86 22.59 -2.75
CA ASP A 125 4.33 22.59 -1.36
C ASP A 125 3.71 21.47 -0.52
N ALA A 126 2.63 20.85 -1.00
CA ALA A 126 2.01 19.68 -0.39
C ALA A 126 1.45 18.73 -1.45
N ALA A 127 1.62 17.45 -1.23
CA ALA A 127 0.95 16.39 -1.98
C ALA A 127 0.11 15.56 -1.02
N TYR A 128 -1.16 15.36 -1.35
CA TYR A 128 -2.09 14.59 -0.54
C TYR A 128 -2.36 13.23 -1.19
N PHE A 129 -2.39 12.20 -0.34
CA PHE A 129 -2.64 10.82 -0.71
C PHE A 129 -3.81 10.26 0.11
N GLY A 130 -4.69 9.52 -0.56
CA GLY A 130 -5.80 8.80 0.05
C GLY A 130 -5.85 7.38 -0.52
N PRO A 131 -5.09 6.43 0.04
CA PRO A 131 -5.16 5.04 -0.38
C PRO A 131 -6.38 4.35 0.21
N GLU A 132 -6.91 3.38 -0.54
CA GLU A 132 -8.03 2.51 -0.20
C GLU A 132 -7.55 1.05 -0.17
N PRO A 133 -6.79 0.62 0.85
CA PRO A 133 -6.28 -0.75 0.91
C PRO A 133 -7.39 -1.73 1.28
N GLU A 134 -7.76 -2.57 0.34
CA GLU A 134 -8.67 -3.70 0.55
C GLU A 134 -7.91 -4.89 1.18
N PHE A 135 -8.63 -5.75 1.90
CA PHE A 135 -8.06 -6.91 2.56
C PHE A 135 -9.07 -8.05 2.69
N PHE A 136 -8.56 -9.26 2.88
CA PHE A 136 -9.38 -10.43 3.20
C PHE A 136 -9.22 -10.83 4.65
N VAL A 137 -10.32 -11.33 5.23
CA VAL A 137 -10.34 -11.96 6.55
C VAL A 137 -10.82 -13.39 6.39
N PHE A 138 -10.05 -14.34 6.93
CA PHE A 138 -10.36 -15.77 6.90
C PHE A 138 -10.41 -16.36 8.32
N ASP A 139 -11.14 -17.46 8.49
CA ASP A 139 -11.14 -18.24 9.73
C ASP A 139 -9.86 -19.06 9.88
N GLY A 140 -9.23 -19.43 8.77
CA GLY A 140 -7.95 -20.13 8.78
C GLY A 140 -7.35 -20.27 7.39
N VAL A 141 -6.03 -20.31 7.34
CA VAL A 141 -5.26 -20.55 6.11
C VAL A 141 -4.17 -21.59 6.40
N GLN A 142 -4.16 -22.65 5.63
CA GLN A 142 -3.14 -23.70 5.67
C GLN A 142 -2.45 -23.77 4.31
N TRP A 143 -1.13 -23.79 4.28
CA TRP A 143 -0.39 -23.99 3.04
C TRP A 143 0.83 -24.89 3.26
N ASN A 144 1.22 -25.56 2.19
CA ASN A 144 2.41 -26.37 2.13
C ASN A 144 3.13 -26.15 0.80
N VAL A 145 4.44 -26.02 0.84
CA VAL A 145 5.31 -25.92 -0.33
C VAL A 145 6.59 -26.70 -0.02
N ASP A 146 6.67 -27.94 -0.47
CA ASP A 146 7.82 -28.82 -0.30
C ASP A 146 8.03 -29.72 -1.52
N MET A 147 8.95 -30.69 -1.42
CA MET A 147 9.24 -31.64 -2.52
C MET A 147 8.09 -32.59 -2.82
N GLN A 148 7.16 -32.81 -1.88
CA GLN A 148 5.98 -33.67 -2.06
C GLN A 148 4.88 -32.92 -2.85
N GLY A 149 4.80 -31.61 -2.76
CA GLY A 149 3.81 -30.82 -3.48
C GLY A 149 3.58 -29.43 -2.93
N CYS A 150 2.66 -28.72 -3.60
CA CYS A 150 2.16 -27.41 -3.20
C CYS A 150 0.66 -27.49 -2.93
N SER A 151 0.21 -26.93 -1.82
CA SER A 151 -1.22 -26.81 -1.54
C SER A 151 -1.53 -25.56 -0.74
N VAL A 152 -2.76 -25.06 -0.88
CA VAL A 152 -3.35 -24.05 -0.02
C VAL A 152 -4.78 -24.41 0.29
N LYS A 153 -5.19 -24.26 1.55
CA LYS A 153 -6.56 -24.43 2.00
C LYS A 153 -6.98 -23.22 2.81
N ILE A 154 -8.06 -22.58 2.39
CA ILE A 154 -8.65 -21.41 3.07
C ILE A 154 -9.98 -21.86 3.68
N THR A 155 -10.19 -21.52 4.96
CA THR A 155 -11.48 -21.64 5.66
C THR A 155 -12.05 -20.24 5.85
N SER A 156 -13.30 -20.04 5.44
CA SER A 156 -14.02 -18.77 5.60
C SER A 156 -15.50 -19.05 5.81
N GLU A 157 -16.08 -18.49 6.88
CA GLU A 157 -17.51 -18.64 7.16
C GLU A 157 -18.40 -18.08 6.05
N GLU A 158 -17.93 -17.16 5.26
CA GLU A 158 -18.64 -16.57 4.13
C GLU A 158 -18.46 -17.36 2.83
N ALA A 159 -17.54 -18.31 2.79
CA ALA A 159 -17.24 -19.08 1.58
C ALA A 159 -18.14 -20.30 1.43
N PRO A 160 -18.63 -20.61 0.21
CA PRO A 160 -19.52 -21.75 -0.02
C PRO A 160 -18.84 -23.11 0.27
N TRP A 161 -17.52 -23.21 0.11
CA TRP A 161 -16.77 -24.44 0.41
C TRP A 161 -16.60 -24.73 1.90
N SER A 162 -16.90 -23.76 2.77
CA SER A 162 -16.94 -23.94 4.22
C SER A 162 -18.35 -24.31 4.74
N SER A 163 -19.30 -24.56 3.83
CA SER A 163 -20.65 -25.02 4.20
C SER A 163 -20.58 -26.38 4.93
N GLY A 164 -21.22 -26.45 6.08
CA GLY A 164 -21.20 -27.64 6.94
C GLY A 164 -20.05 -27.69 7.95
N LEU A 165 -19.12 -26.72 7.94
CA LEU A 165 -18.16 -26.56 9.03
C LEU A 165 -18.82 -25.88 10.22
N GLU A 166 -18.57 -26.41 11.42
CA GLU A 166 -18.92 -25.72 12.66
C GLU A 166 -17.90 -24.62 12.94
N ILE A 167 -18.36 -23.38 12.94
CA ILE A 167 -17.57 -22.20 13.31
C ILE A 167 -18.29 -21.58 14.52
N GLU A 168 -17.64 -21.57 15.66
CA GLU A 168 -18.23 -21.04 16.90
C GLU A 168 -18.65 -19.59 16.73
N GLY A 169 -19.92 -19.32 16.98
CA GLY A 169 -20.51 -17.98 16.80
C GLY A 169 -20.66 -17.53 15.35
N GLY A 170 -20.26 -18.37 14.36
CA GLY A 170 -20.27 -18.01 12.96
C GLY A 170 -21.63 -18.16 12.28
N ASN A 171 -21.70 -17.62 11.06
CA ASN A 171 -22.88 -17.69 10.21
C ASN A 171 -23.02 -19.08 9.56
N THR A 172 -24.05 -19.84 9.87
CA THR A 172 -24.25 -21.19 9.39
C THR A 172 -24.96 -21.31 8.03
N GLY A 173 -25.48 -20.23 7.48
CA GLY A 173 -26.32 -20.27 6.28
C GLY A 173 -26.15 -19.11 5.30
N HIS A 174 -26.17 -17.90 5.79
CA HIS A 174 -26.12 -16.71 4.95
C HIS A 174 -24.72 -16.46 4.40
N ARG A 175 -24.59 -16.33 3.09
CA ARG A 175 -23.31 -16.07 2.40
C ARG A 175 -23.52 -15.11 1.23
N PRO A 176 -22.55 -14.23 0.95
CA PRO A 176 -22.68 -13.26 -0.15
C PRO A 176 -22.64 -13.92 -1.54
N GLY A 177 -21.95 -15.06 -1.67
CA GLY A 177 -21.70 -15.67 -2.97
C GLY A 177 -20.58 -14.98 -3.77
N LYS A 178 -20.22 -15.58 -4.90
CA LYS A 178 -19.19 -15.04 -5.80
C LYS A 178 -19.61 -13.66 -6.33
N LYS A 179 -18.74 -12.68 -6.20
CA LYS A 179 -18.96 -11.26 -6.58
C LYS A 179 -20.21 -10.63 -5.93
N GLY A 180 -20.73 -11.22 -4.87
CA GLY A 180 -21.95 -10.77 -4.19
C GLY A 180 -21.68 -10.04 -2.87
N GLY A 181 -20.42 -9.74 -2.54
CA GLY A 181 -20.04 -9.20 -1.24
C GLY A 181 -20.18 -7.67 -1.09
N TYR A 182 -20.50 -6.94 -2.15
CA TYR A 182 -20.57 -5.47 -2.07
C TYR A 182 -21.85 -5.02 -1.38
N PHE A 183 -21.73 -4.48 -0.17
CA PHE A 183 -22.78 -3.85 0.64
C PHE A 183 -23.94 -4.73 1.16
N PRO A 184 -23.82 -6.07 1.36
CA PRO A 184 -24.89 -6.75 2.03
C PRO A 184 -24.96 -6.31 3.51
N VAL A 185 -26.14 -6.40 4.10
CA VAL A 185 -26.28 -6.22 5.55
C VAL A 185 -26.05 -7.53 6.29
N ALA A 186 -25.77 -7.45 7.60
CA ALA A 186 -25.72 -8.62 8.46
C ALA A 186 -27.05 -9.41 8.40
N PRO A 187 -27.05 -10.74 8.50
CA PRO A 187 -25.92 -11.61 8.80
C PRO A 187 -25.11 -12.07 7.58
N VAL A 188 -25.45 -11.64 6.35
CA VAL A 188 -24.67 -11.95 5.13
C VAL A 188 -23.28 -11.35 5.24
N ASP A 189 -23.18 -10.07 5.64
CA ASP A 189 -21.94 -9.46 6.10
C ASP A 189 -21.66 -9.88 7.55
N SER A 190 -20.77 -10.83 7.74
CA SER A 190 -20.43 -11.36 9.07
C SER A 190 -19.35 -10.56 9.79
N PHE A 191 -18.77 -9.51 9.16
CA PHE A 191 -17.63 -8.76 9.70
C PHE A 191 -17.96 -7.33 10.16
N GLN A 192 -19.24 -6.95 10.22
CA GLN A 192 -19.65 -5.58 10.55
C GLN A 192 -19.04 -5.10 11.87
N ASP A 193 -19.14 -5.88 12.94
CA ASP A 193 -18.67 -5.47 14.27
C ASP A 193 -17.14 -5.45 14.35
N MET A 194 -16.47 -6.41 13.72
CA MET A 194 -15.02 -6.46 13.65
C MET A 194 -14.44 -5.22 12.91
N ARG A 195 -15.03 -4.83 11.78
CA ARG A 195 -14.63 -3.60 11.09
C ARG A 195 -14.93 -2.34 11.92
N SER A 196 -16.05 -2.33 12.65
CA SER A 196 -16.37 -1.22 13.56
C SER A 196 -15.31 -1.06 14.65
N GLU A 197 -14.83 -2.15 15.23
CA GLU A 197 -13.74 -2.12 16.21
C GLU A 197 -12.41 -1.64 15.58
N MET A 198 -12.07 -2.12 14.38
CA MET A 198 -10.92 -1.59 13.63
C MET A 198 -10.99 -0.08 13.46
N CYS A 199 -12.16 0.44 13.08
CA CYS A 199 -12.37 1.88 12.90
C CYS A 199 -12.18 2.67 14.19
N LEU A 200 -12.76 2.22 15.31
CA LEU A 200 -12.63 2.88 16.61
C LEU A 200 -11.17 2.91 17.10
N ILE A 201 -10.43 1.83 16.88
CA ILE A 201 -9.01 1.80 17.22
C ILE A 201 -8.22 2.77 16.34
N LEU A 202 -8.46 2.80 15.01
CA LEU A 202 -7.82 3.76 14.11
C LEU A 202 -8.07 5.20 14.53
N GLU A 203 -9.31 5.54 14.87
CA GLU A 203 -9.65 6.87 15.38
C GLU A 203 -8.92 7.20 16.69
N SER A 204 -8.76 6.22 17.59
CA SER A 204 -7.99 6.39 18.83
C SER A 204 -6.50 6.68 18.59
N LEU A 205 -5.97 6.20 17.46
CA LEU A 205 -4.61 6.50 17.00
C LEU A 205 -4.51 7.85 16.26
N GLY A 206 -5.62 8.56 16.09
CA GLY A 206 -5.69 9.85 15.40
C GLY A 206 -5.83 9.74 13.89
N ILE A 207 -6.23 8.58 13.37
CA ILE A 207 -6.53 8.36 11.94
C ILE A 207 -8.03 8.51 11.73
N PRO A 208 -8.51 9.59 11.11
CA PRO A 208 -9.95 9.77 10.88
C PRO A 208 -10.47 8.74 9.89
N VAL A 209 -11.51 8.01 10.27
CA VAL A 209 -12.20 7.03 9.43
C VAL A 209 -13.40 7.69 8.75
N GLU A 210 -13.64 7.39 7.48
CA GLU A 210 -14.75 7.94 6.70
C GLU A 210 -15.83 6.89 6.42
N VAL A 211 -15.43 5.62 6.18
CA VAL A 211 -16.36 4.55 5.81
C VAL A 211 -15.73 3.19 6.08
N HIS A 212 -16.56 2.18 6.29
CA HIS A 212 -16.16 0.78 6.18
C HIS A 212 -17.31 -0.03 5.55
N HIS A 213 -16.94 -1.07 4.82
CA HIS A 213 -17.92 -1.96 4.20
C HIS A 213 -17.28 -3.30 3.81
N HIS A 214 -18.17 -4.28 3.52
CA HIS A 214 -17.76 -5.50 2.85
C HIS A 214 -17.50 -5.21 1.37
N GLU A 215 -16.46 -5.80 0.79
CA GLU A 215 -16.09 -5.65 -0.60
C GLU A 215 -16.66 -6.75 -1.50
N VAL A 216 -16.39 -6.66 -2.83
CA VAL A 216 -17.05 -7.44 -3.88
C VAL A 216 -16.81 -8.94 -3.74
N ALA A 217 -15.61 -9.38 -3.36
CA ALA A 217 -15.33 -10.81 -3.22
C ALA A 217 -16.09 -11.39 -2.01
N GLY A 218 -16.85 -12.45 -2.28
CA GLY A 218 -17.78 -13.02 -1.31
C GLY A 218 -17.18 -13.92 -0.22
N GLN A 219 -15.85 -13.95 -0.11
CA GLN A 219 -15.16 -14.83 0.83
C GLN A 219 -14.39 -14.05 1.91
N GLY A 220 -14.95 -12.94 2.38
CA GLY A 220 -14.38 -12.17 3.48
C GLY A 220 -13.54 -10.97 3.05
N GLN A 221 -13.83 -10.34 1.93
CA GLN A 221 -13.15 -9.12 1.50
C GLN A 221 -13.77 -7.88 2.15
N ASN A 222 -12.92 -6.97 2.62
CA ASN A 222 -13.30 -5.79 3.37
C ASN A 222 -12.49 -4.57 2.95
N GLU A 223 -13.04 -3.38 3.21
CA GLU A 223 -12.36 -2.10 3.05
C GLU A 223 -12.66 -1.15 4.22
N LEU A 224 -11.65 -0.39 4.62
CA LEU A 224 -11.77 0.73 5.56
C LEU A 224 -11.28 1.99 4.86
N GLY A 225 -12.18 2.91 4.55
CA GLY A 225 -11.85 4.22 4.01
C GLY A 225 -11.44 5.19 5.11
N THR A 226 -10.26 5.76 4.99
CA THR A 226 -9.70 6.73 5.92
C THR A 226 -9.34 8.02 5.23
N LYS A 227 -9.33 9.12 5.96
CA LYS A 227 -9.08 10.45 5.40
C LYS A 227 -7.68 10.54 4.77
N PHE A 228 -7.58 11.30 3.68
CA PHE A 228 -6.31 11.63 3.05
C PHE A 228 -5.39 12.44 3.97
N SER A 229 -4.09 12.38 3.73
CA SER A 229 -3.06 13.19 4.40
C SER A 229 -1.86 13.42 3.47
N THR A 230 -0.85 14.13 3.96
CA THR A 230 0.43 14.31 3.24
C THR A 230 1.15 12.97 3.08
N LEU A 231 2.07 12.90 2.14
CA LEU A 231 2.68 11.65 1.70
C LEU A 231 3.27 10.83 2.84
N VAL A 232 4.15 11.38 3.66
CA VAL A 232 4.79 10.66 4.76
C VAL A 232 3.77 10.24 5.81
N GLN A 233 2.94 11.16 6.28
CA GLN A 233 1.93 10.87 7.28
C GLN A 233 0.92 9.82 6.80
N ARG A 234 0.52 9.90 5.54
CA ARG A 234 -0.44 8.91 5.00
C ARG A 234 0.18 7.53 4.83
N ALA A 235 1.47 7.47 4.50
CA ALA A 235 2.20 6.20 4.46
C ALA A 235 2.34 5.60 5.87
N ASP A 236 2.70 6.39 6.89
CA ASP A 236 2.68 5.97 8.30
C ASP A 236 1.30 5.39 8.68
N TRP A 237 0.23 6.13 8.40
CA TRP A 237 -1.14 5.68 8.69
C TRP A 237 -1.55 4.41 7.94
N THR A 238 -1.04 4.18 6.74
CA THR A 238 -1.31 2.95 5.99
C THR A 238 -0.65 1.74 6.66
N ILE A 239 0.57 1.89 7.17
CA ILE A 239 1.25 0.83 7.94
C ILE A 239 0.47 0.54 9.24
N TRP A 240 0.09 1.58 9.99
CA TRP A 240 -0.70 1.42 11.22
C TRP A 240 -2.07 0.80 10.95
N GLN A 241 -2.73 1.16 9.84
CA GLN A 241 -3.99 0.55 9.42
C GLN A 241 -3.84 -0.95 9.19
N LYS A 242 -2.77 -1.39 8.50
CA LYS A 242 -2.49 -2.81 8.31
C LYS A 242 -2.26 -3.53 9.63
N TYR A 243 -1.49 -2.93 10.53
CA TYR A 243 -1.24 -3.45 11.87
C TYR A 243 -2.54 -3.62 12.67
N VAL A 244 -3.39 -2.60 12.70
CA VAL A 244 -4.69 -2.65 13.40
C VAL A 244 -5.60 -3.73 12.81
N VAL A 245 -5.73 -3.80 11.49
CA VAL A 245 -6.56 -4.80 10.80
C VAL A 245 -6.13 -6.22 11.17
N GLN A 246 -4.82 -6.51 11.12
CA GLN A 246 -4.29 -7.84 11.41
C GLN A 246 -4.47 -8.22 12.89
N ASN A 247 -4.26 -7.29 13.82
CA ASN A 247 -4.37 -7.57 15.25
C ASN A 247 -5.84 -7.67 15.71
N VAL A 248 -6.74 -6.86 15.18
CA VAL A 248 -8.18 -7.02 15.48
C VAL A 248 -8.69 -8.35 14.94
N ALA A 249 -8.36 -8.72 13.70
CA ALA A 249 -8.71 -10.04 13.16
C ALA A 249 -8.18 -11.17 14.06
N HIS A 250 -6.93 -11.08 14.53
CA HIS A 250 -6.35 -12.04 15.46
C HIS A 250 -7.13 -12.13 16.78
N ALA A 251 -7.53 -10.99 17.35
CA ALA A 251 -8.35 -10.95 18.57
C ALA A 251 -9.72 -11.63 18.40
N TYR A 252 -10.27 -11.62 17.19
CA TYR A 252 -11.50 -12.36 16.83
C TYR A 252 -11.26 -13.84 16.47
N GLY A 253 -10.05 -14.37 16.65
CA GLY A 253 -9.70 -15.74 16.26
C GLY A 253 -9.64 -15.97 14.73
N LYS A 254 -9.47 -14.90 13.97
CA LYS A 254 -9.39 -14.88 12.51
C LYS A 254 -8.02 -14.42 12.03
N THR A 255 -7.80 -14.44 10.73
CA THR A 255 -6.57 -13.94 10.11
C THR A 255 -6.88 -13.00 8.96
N ALA A 256 -6.22 -11.85 8.92
CA ALA A 256 -6.36 -10.86 7.84
C ALA A 256 -5.12 -10.87 6.94
N THR A 257 -5.35 -10.69 5.63
CA THR A 257 -4.27 -10.59 4.65
C THR A 257 -4.51 -9.45 3.66
N PHE A 258 -3.43 -8.75 3.34
CA PHE A 258 -3.37 -7.76 2.27
C PHE A 258 -2.82 -8.35 0.96
N MET A 259 -2.80 -9.66 0.82
CA MET A 259 -2.43 -10.36 -0.40
C MET A 259 -3.38 -9.97 -1.54
N PRO A 260 -2.89 -9.54 -2.72
CA PRO A 260 -3.75 -9.02 -3.79
C PRO A 260 -4.73 -10.02 -4.37
N LYS A 261 -4.37 -11.31 -4.43
CA LYS A 261 -5.22 -12.37 -5.01
C LYS A 261 -5.09 -13.67 -4.23
N PRO A 262 -5.69 -13.76 -3.03
CA PRO A 262 -5.64 -14.99 -2.25
C PRO A 262 -6.63 -16.07 -2.72
N VAL A 263 -7.74 -15.67 -3.35
CA VAL A 263 -8.82 -16.57 -3.78
C VAL A 263 -8.92 -16.59 -5.30
N VAL A 264 -8.92 -17.78 -5.88
CA VAL A 264 -9.11 -17.98 -7.33
C VAL A 264 -10.60 -17.82 -7.70
N GLY A 265 -10.85 -17.18 -8.84
CA GLY A 265 -12.19 -17.09 -9.43
C GLY A 265 -13.12 -16.04 -8.83
N ASP A 266 -12.68 -15.21 -7.89
CA ASP A 266 -13.39 -14.02 -7.41
C ASP A 266 -12.48 -12.78 -7.49
N ASN A 267 -12.94 -11.60 -7.07
CA ASN A 267 -12.16 -10.37 -7.11
C ASN A 267 -10.91 -10.43 -6.23
N GLY A 268 -9.87 -9.69 -6.60
CA GLY A 268 -8.69 -9.45 -5.77
C GLY A 268 -8.77 -8.12 -5.04
N SER A 269 -7.80 -7.86 -4.16
CA SER A 269 -7.68 -6.62 -3.40
C SER A 269 -6.83 -5.58 -4.12
N GLY A 270 -7.39 -4.39 -4.30
CA GLY A 270 -6.71 -3.19 -4.75
C GLY A 270 -6.26 -2.31 -3.59
N MET A 271 -5.37 -1.39 -3.90
CA MET A 271 -5.13 -0.20 -3.10
C MET A 271 -5.19 0.99 -4.04
N HIS A 272 -6.41 1.44 -4.34
CA HIS A 272 -6.59 2.61 -5.17
C HIS A 272 -6.02 3.83 -4.45
N VAL A 273 -5.27 4.67 -5.17
CA VAL A 273 -4.57 5.80 -4.55
C VAL A 273 -5.12 7.11 -5.12
N HIS A 274 -5.89 7.81 -4.30
CA HIS A 274 -6.30 9.18 -4.58
C HIS A 274 -5.14 10.13 -4.37
N GLN A 275 -4.96 11.10 -5.26
CA GLN A 275 -3.84 12.03 -5.25
C GLN A 275 -4.25 13.44 -5.65
N SER A 276 -3.64 14.42 -5.04
CA SER A 276 -3.66 15.83 -5.47
C SER A 276 -2.40 16.56 -5.02
N VAL A 277 -2.00 17.60 -5.78
CA VAL A 277 -0.87 18.46 -5.44
C VAL A 277 -1.38 19.88 -5.18
N TRP A 278 -0.83 20.52 -4.16
CA TRP A 278 -1.25 21.83 -3.68
C TRP A 278 -0.07 22.80 -3.61
N LYS A 279 -0.36 24.10 -3.73
CA LYS A 279 0.60 25.16 -3.53
C LYS A 279 -0.10 26.38 -2.91
N ASN A 280 0.48 26.94 -1.84
CA ASN A 280 -0.07 28.10 -1.12
C ASN A 280 -1.54 27.90 -0.71
N GLY A 281 -1.94 26.68 -0.32
CA GLY A 281 -3.31 26.36 0.08
C GLY A 281 -4.30 26.19 -1.06
N GLU A 282 -3.86 26.22 -2.32
CA GLU A 282 -4.68 26.00 -3.51
C GLU A 282 -4.42 24.64 -4.14
N ASN A 283 -5.49 23.98 -4.57
CA ASN A 283 -5.44 22.70 -5.26
C ASN A 283 -5.05 22.90 -6.73
N LEU A 284 -3.85 22.47 -7.11
CA LEU A 284 -3.33 22.62 -8.46
C LEU A 284 -4.03 21.71 -9.50
N PHE A 285 -4.81 20.73 -9.04
CA PHE A 285 -5.57 19.85 -9.93
C PHE A 285 -6.88 20.46 -10.41
N ALA A 286 -7.37 21.49 -9.72
CA ALA A 286 -8.60 22.18 -10.10
C ALA A 286 -8.38 23.13 -11.28
N GLY A 287 -9.27 23.07 -12.27
CA GLY A 287 -9.22 23.90 -13.46
C GLY A 287 -10.52 23.88 -14.26
N ASN A 288 -10.45 24.31 -15.51
CA ASN A 288 -11.59 24.42 -16.41
C ASN A 288 -11.54 23.39 -17.58
N GLY A 289 -10.59 22.47 -17.54
CA GLY A 289 -10.44 21.45 -18.56
C GLY A 289 -11.39 20.26 -18.35
N TYR A 290 -11.04 19.13 -18.95
CA TYR A 290 -11.80 17.87 -18.86
C TYR A 290 -12.11 17.51 -17.41
N SER A 291 -13.37 17.27 -17.13
CA SER A 291 -13.90 16.96 -15.78
C SER A 291 -13.48 17.95 -14.66
N GLY A 292 -13.22 19.21 -15.03
CA GLY A 292 -12.78 20.25 -14.10
C GLY A 292 -11.32 20.12 -13.65
N LEU A 293 -10.49 19.42 -14.41
CA LEU A 293 -9.05 19.34 -14.20
C LEU A 293 -8.32 20.54 -14.80
N SER A 294 -7.20 20.88 -14.19
CA SER A 294 -6.22 21.81 -14.73
C SER A 294 -5.30 21.12 -15.76
N GLU A 295 -4.56 21.93 -16.52
CA GLU A 295 -3.48 21.42 -17.37
C GLU A 295 -2.37 20.73 -16.55
N PHE A 296 -2.09 21.24 -15.34
CA PHE A 296 -1.18 20.59 -14.38
C PHE A 296 -1.61 19.15 -14.07
N ALA A 297 -2.89 18.93 -13.78
CA ALA A 297 -3.42 17.61 -13.50
C ALA A 297 -3.35 16.67 -14.73
N LEU A 298 -3.61 17.18 -15.91
CA LEU A 298 -3.49 16.39 -17.15
C LEU A 298 -2.05 15.96 -17.40
N TYR A 299 -1.07 16.86 -17.24
CA TYR A 299 0.34 16.49 -17.34
C TYR A 299 0.76 15.49 -16.25
N TYR A 300 0.25 15.65 -15.04
CA TYR A 300 0.49 14.70 -13.95
C TYR A 300 -0.01 13.30 -14.30
N ILE A 301 -1.22 13.19 -14.85
CA ILE A 301 -1.78 11.94 -15.40
C ILE A 301 -0.88 11.39 -16.52
N GLY A 302 -0.43 12.26 -17.43
CA GLY A 302 0.46 11.88 -18.52
C GLY A 302 1.76 11.25 -18.04
N GLY A 303 2.35 11.79 -16.98
CA GLY A 303 3.54 11.23 -16.34
C GLY A 303 3.29 9.85 -15.75
N ILE A 304 2.18 9.67 -15.03
CA ILE A 304 1.83 8.35 -14.46
C ILE A 304 1.61 7.32 -15.58
N ILE A 305 0.88 7.65 -16.63
CA ILE A 305 0.62 6.73 -17.76
C ILE A 305 1.94 6.37 -18.46
N LYS A 306 2.80 7.36 -18.72
CA LYS A 306 4.10 7.13 -19.36
C LYS A 306 4.96 6.13 -18.59
N HIS A 307 5.03 6.29 -17.28
CA HIS A 307 5.88 5.48 -16.41
C HIS A 307 5.16 4.29 -15.76
N ALA A 308 3.89 4.01 -16.12
CA ALA A 308 3.04 3.05 -15.44
C ALA A 308 3.67 1.65 -15.35
N ARG A 309 4.34 1.18 -16.41
CA ARG A 309 4.97 -0.15 -16.43
C ARG A 309 6.17 -0.24 -15.47
N ALA A 310 6.96 0.80 -15.37
CA ALA A 310 8.03 0.91 -14.36
C ALA A 310 7.45 1.04 -12.95
N LEU A 311 6.39 1.84 -12.79
CA LEU A 311 5.67 1.99 -11.53
C LEU A 311 5.11 0.65 -11.02
N ASN A 312 4.67 -0.25 -11.90
CA ASN A 312 4.14 -1.56 -11.50
C ASN A 312 5.13 -2.35 -10.63
N ALA A 313 6.44 -2.24 -10.84
CA ALA A 313 7.43 -2.89 -10.00
C ALA A 313 7.32 -2.47 -8.52
N ILE A 314 6.87 -1.25 -8.25
CA ILE A 314 6.75 -0.65 -6.92
C ILE A 314 5.31 -0.68 -6.40
N THR A 315 4.33 -0.42 -7.26
CA THR A 315 2.91 -0.40 -6.90
C THR A 315 2.26 -1.78 -6.86
N ASN A 316 2.85 -2.76 -7.58
CA ASN A 316 2.38 -4.14 -7.69
C ASN A 316 3.58 -5.09 -7.51
N PRO A 317 4.16 -5.14 -6.27
CA PRO A 317 5.51 -5.62 -6.06
C PRO A 317 5.66 -7.13 -5.87
N GLY A 318 4.59 -7.90 -6.07
CA GLY A 318 4.61 -9.34 -5.88
C GLY A 318 4.18 -10.12 -7.11
N THR A 319 4.61 -11.38 -7.23
CA THR A 319 4.12 -12.29 -8.29
C THR A 319 2.60 -12.46 -8.21
N ASN A 320 2.03 -12.40 -7.00
CA ASN A 320 0.59 -12.47 -6.77
C ASN A 320 -0.17 -11.22 -7.24
N SER A 321 0.48 -10.06 -7.31
CA SER A 321 -0.10 -8.82 -7.83
C SER A 321 -0.66 -9.00 -9.24
N TYR A 322 0.01 -9.77 -10.07
CA TYR A 322 -0.34 -10.00 -11.49
C TYR A 322 -1.41 -11.08 -11.68
N LYS A 323 -1.77 -11.80 -10.63
CA LYS A 323 -2.98 -12.64 -10.59
C LYS A 323 -4.25 -11.80 -10.34
N ARG A 324 -4.11 -10.61 -9.75
CA ARG A 324 -5.18 -9.60 -9.66
C ARG A 324 -5.30 -8.79 -10.95
N LEU A 325 -4.20 -8.34 -11.55
CA LEU A 325 -4.16 -7.51 -12.76
C LEU A 325 -4.50 -8.31 -14.02
N VAL A 326 -5.70 -8.88 -14.05
CA VAL A 326 -6.24 -9.64 -15.18
C VAL A 326 -7.63 -9.10 -15.55
N PRO A 327 -8.03 -9.14 -16.85
CA PRO A 327 -9.35 -8.71 -17.27
C PRO A 327 -10.48 -9.49 -16.58
N GLY A 328 -11.62 -8.84 -16.33
CA GLY A 328 -12.85 -9.50 -15.86
C GLY A 328 -13.06 -9.57 -14.34
N PHE A 329 -12.12 -9.03 -13.55
CA PHE A 329 -12.20 -9.02 -12.06
C PHE A 329 -12.07 -7.59 -11.48
N GLU A 330 -12.61 -6.60 -12.19
CA GLU A 330 -12.62 -5.18 -11.79
C GLU A 330 -11.23 -4.56 -11.55
N ALA A 331 -10.16 -5.24 -12.02
CA ALA A 331 -8.82 -4.69 -12.01
C ALA A 331 -8.55 -3.93 -13.33
N PRO A 332 -8.07 -2.68 -13.26
CA PRO A 332 -7.82 -1.88 -14.45
C PRO A 332 -6.49 -2.29 -15.10
N VAL A 333 -6.56 -2.90 -16.25
CA VAL A 333 -5.36 -3.32 -17.01
C VAL A 333 -4.99 -2.36 -18.14
N LYS A 334 -5.91 -1.53 -18.59
CA LYS A 334 -5.70 -0.55 -19.69
C LYS A 334 -5.18 0.77 -19.14
N LEU A 335 -4.04 1.23 -19.67
CA LEU A 335 -3.42 2.51 -19.31
C LEU A 335 -4.15 3.67 -20.00
N ALA A 336 -5.25 4.07 -19.40
CA ALA A 336 -6.11 5.15 -19.85
C ALA A 336 -6.63 5.93 -18.63
N TYR A 337 -7.14 7.14 -18.88
CA TYR A 337 -7.84 7.93 -17.87
C TYR A 337 -9.27 8.26 -18.32
N SER A 338 -10.18 8.40 -17.37
CA SER A 338 -11.55 8.76 -17.64
C SER A 338 -12.28 9.28 -16.41
N ALA A 339 -13.25 10.18 -16.64
CA ALA A 339 -14.13 10.67 -15.59
C ALA A 339 -15.16 9.62 -15.17
N ARG A 340 -15.28 9.37 -13.86
CA ARG A 340 -16.28 8.47 -13.27
C ARG A 340 -16.25 7.00 -13.76
N ASN A 341 -15.25 6.62 -14.52
CA ASN A 341 -15.14 5.31 -15.17
C ASN A 341 -14.19 4.40 -14.38
N ARG A 342 -14.73 3.35 -13.76
CA ARG A 342 -13.97 2.39 -12.95
C ARG A 342 -13.16 1.38 -13.77
N SER A 343 -13.36 1.31 -15.10
CA SER A 343 -12.54 0.45 -15.98
C SER A 343 -11.22 1.08 -16.41
N ALA A 344 -11.02 2.39 -16.17
CA ALA A 344 -9.78 3.09 -16.48
C ALA A 344 -8.76 2.93 -15.35
N SER A 345 -7.45 2.87 -15.68
CA SER A 345 -6.35 2.83 -14.71
C SER A 345 -6.26 4.10 -13.88
N ILE A 346 -6.64 5.23 -14.44
CA ILE A 346 -6.75 6.50 -13.73
C ILE A 346 -8.17 7.02 -13.87
N ARG A 347 -8.88 7.06 -12.74
CA ARG A 347 -10.22 7.59 -12.65
C ARG A 347 -10.20 9.00 -12.07
N ILE A 348 -11.06 9.87 -12.60
CA ILE A 348 -11.30 11.19 -12.04
C ILE A 348 -12.64 11.14 -11.30
N PRO A 349 -12.63 11.12 -9.94
CA PRO A 349 -13.88 11.10 -9.17
C PRO A 349 -14.70 12.36 -9.39
N HIS A 350 -16.03 12.21 -9.40
CA HIS A 350 -16.92 13.38 -9.40
C HIS A 350 -16.90 14.06 -8.04
N VAL A 351 -16.61 15.36 -8.02
CA VAL A 351 -16.66 16.19 -6.82
C VAL A 351 -17.25 17.55 -7.15
N ALA A 352 -18.09 18.08 -6.26
CA ALA A 352 -18.71 19.39 -6.43
C ALA A 352 -17.71 20.53 -6.19
N SER A 353 -16.82 20.40 -5.21
CA SER A 353 -15.87 21.45 -4.83
C SER A 353 -14.55 21.34 -5.58
N PRO A 354 -13.99 22.46 -6.10
CA PRO A 354 -12.64 22.49 -6.64
C PRO A 354 -11.56 21.99 -5.66
N LYS A 355 -11.76 22.23 -4.35
CA LYS A 355 -10.84 21.74 -3.31
C LYS A 355 -10.76 20.21 -3.23
N GLY A 356 -11.81 19.51 -3.62
CA GLY A 356 -11.84 18.03 -3.66
C GLY A 356 -11.30 17.44 -4.97
N ARG A 357 -10.88 18.25 -5.94
CA ARG A 357 -10.41 17.77 -7.22
C ARG A 357 -9.16 16.92 -7.07
N ARG A 358 -9.20 15.69 -7.61
CA ARG A 358 -8.17 14.68 -7.46
C ARG A 358 -8.22 13.65 -8.57
N ILE A 359 -7.20 12.84 -8.67
CA ILE A 359 -7.18 11.64 -9.50
C ILE A 359 -7.11 10.40 -8.62
N GLU A 360 -7.54 9.28 -9.13
CA GLU A 360 -7.46 7.96 -8.49
C GLU A 360 -6.69 7.01 -9.39
N THR A 361 -5.50 6.60 -8.97
CA THR A 361 -4.71 5.57 -9.65
C THR A 361 -5.16 4.21 -9.13
N ARG A 362 -5.64 3.33 -10.00
CA ARG A 362 -6.38 2.12 -9.62
C ARG A 362 -5.60 0.81 -9.77
N PHE A 363 -4.46 0.79 -10.43
CA PHE A 363 -3.65 -0.43 -10.55
C PHE A 363 -2.86 -0.82 -9.29
N PRO A 364 -2.44 0.08 -8.36
CA PRO A 364 -1.74 -0.32 -7.17
C PRO A 364 -2.51 -1.35 -6.34
N ASP A 365 -1.80 -2.18 -5.59
CA ASP A 365 -2.38 -3.14 -4.66
C ASP A 365 -1.77 -3.00 -3.25
N PRO A 366 -2.44 -3.58 -2.22
CA PRO A 366 -2.05 -3.34 -0.83
C PRO A 366 -0.78 -4.10 -0.38
N LEU A 367 -0.16 -4.91 -1.26
CA LEU A 367 1.15 -5.50 -1.01
C LEU A 367 2.26 -4.45 -1.12
N ALA A 368 2.00 -3.34 -1.82
CA ALA A 368 2.95 -2.27 -2.01
C ALA A 368 3.41 -1.66 -0.69
N ASN A 369 4.70 -1.31 -0.62
CA ASN A 369 5.24 -0.45 0.42
C ASN A 369 4.69 0.97 0.20
N PRO A 370 3.86 1.52 1.11
CA PRO A 370 3.18 2.79 0.87
C PRO A 370 4.15 3.98 0.71
N TYR A 371 5.28 3.98 1.43
CA TYR A 371 6.29 5.03 1.29
C TYR A 371 6.87 5.05 -0.12
N LEU A 372 7.23 3.88 -0.66
CA LEU A 372 7.79 3.75 -2.00
C LEU A 372 6.73 4.01 -3.08
N ALA A 373 5.53 3.45 -2.91
CA ALA A 373 4.46 3.58 -3.90
C ALA A 373 3.99 5.03 -4.05
N PHE A 374 3.75 5.74 -2.95
CA PHE A 374 3.30 7.13 -3.02
C PHE A 374 4.40 8.05 -3.54
N SER A 375 5.66 7.81 -3.14
CA SER A 375 6.81 8.55 -3.66
C SER A 375 6.98 8.35 -5.17
N ALA A 376 6.90 7.11 -5.64
CA ALA A 376 7.05 6.80 -7.07
C ALA A 376 5.91 7.41 -7.90
N LEU A 377 4.67 7.35 -7.42
CA LEU A 377 3.52 7.99 -8.09
C LEU A 377 3.69 9.50 -8.16
N LEU A 378 4.13 10.14 -7.07
CA LEU A 378 4.42 11.58 -7.05
C LEU A 378 5.50 11.94 -8.06
N MET A 379 6.63 11.21 -8.06
CA MET A 379 7.75 11.48 -8.96
C MET A 379 7.37 11.31 -10.43
N ALA A 380 6.57 10.29 -10.77
CA ALA A 380 6.04 10.09 -12.12
C ALA A 380 5.12 11.24 -12.55
N GLY A 381 4.22 11.67 -11.67
CA GLY A 381 3.33 12.81 -11.93
C GLY A 381 4.12 14.11 -12.12
N LEU A 382 5.11 14.38 -11.27
CA LEU A 382 5.95 15.58 -11.39
C LEU A 382 6.80 15.56 -12.67
N ASP A 383 7.30 14.40 -13.10
CA ASP A 383 7.96 14.28 -14.40
C ASP A 383 7.02 14.67 -15.55
N GLY A 384 5.78 14.23 -15.48
CA GLY A 384 4.74 14.61 -16.43
C GLY A 384 4.52 16.11 -16.50
N VAL A 385 4.45 16.78 -15.35
CA VAL A 385 4.30 18.24 -15.28
C VAL A 385 5.53 18.98 -15.80
N GLN A 386 6.72 18.58 -15.40
CA GLN A 386 7.98 19.23 -15.81
C GLN A 386 8.22 19.11 -17.32
N ASN A 387 7.88 17.98 -17.91
CA ASN A 387 8.07 17.68 -19.34
C ASN A 387 6.81 17.92 -20.19
N LYS A 388 5.73 18.44 -19.59
CA LYS A 388 4.43 18.70 -20.26
C LYS A 388 3.91 17.49 -21.03
N ILE A 389 3.91 16.32 -20.39
CA ILE A 389 3.48 15.06 -21.00
C ILE A 389 1.96 15.00 -20.96
N HIS A 390 1.32 15.22 -22.09
CA HIS A 390 -0.13 15.13 -22.21
C HIS A 390 -0.57 13.65 -22.31
N PRO A 391 -1.61 13.21 -21.56
CA PRO A 391 -2.03 11.81 -21.55
C PRO A 391 -2.80 11.35 -22.78
N GLY A 392 -3.04 12.22 -23.75
CA GLY A 392 -3.95 11.97 -24.87
C GLY A 392 -5.41 12.23 -24.53
N ASP A 393 -6.32 11.67 -25.29
CA ASP A 393 -7.77 11.80 -25.08
C ASP A 393 -8.27 10.87 -23.97
N ALA A 394 -9.28 11.32 -23.22
CA ALA A 394 -9.93 10.51 -22.20
C ALA A 394 -10.69 9.33 -22.84
N ALA A 395 -10.64 8.17 -22.20
CA ALA A 395 -11.34 6.96 -22.65
C ALA A 395 -12.70 6.81 -21.95
N ASP A 396 -13.70 7.58 -22.42
CA ASP A 396 -15.05 7.63 -21.81
C ASP A 396 -15.96 6.48 -22.31
N LYS A 397 -15.47 5.25 -22.25
CA LYS A 397 -16.19 4.02 -22.62
C LYS A 397 -15.82 2.86 -21.69
N ASN A 398 -16.61 1.80 -21.69
CA ASN A 398 -16.28 0.59 -20.94
C ASN A 398 -15.05 -0.09 -21.55
N LEU A 399 -13.91 -0.04 -20.84
CA LEU A 399 -12.65 -0.60 -21.32
C LEU A 399 -12.57 -2.14 -21.15
N TYR A 400 -13.55 -2.76 -20.49
CA TYR A 400 -13.63 -4.22 -20.40
C TYR A 400 -14.22 -4.89 -21.63
N ASP A 401 -14.99 -4.14 -22.44
CA ASP A 401 -15.77 -4.67 -23.59
C ASP A 401 -15.41 -3.94 -24.90
N LEU A 402 -14.13 -3.66 -25.11
CA LEU A 402 -13.67 -3.00 -26.33
C LEU A 402 -13.61 -3.96 -27.52
N PRO A 403 -13.92 -3.49 -28.74
CA PRO A 403 -13.60 -4.23 -29.97
C PRO A 403 -12.09 -4.54 -30.02
N PRO A 404 -11.66 -5.72 -30.52
CA PRO A 404 -10.24 -6.13 -30.52
C PRO A 404 -9.29 -5.11 -31.17
N GLU A 405 -9.74 -4.42 -32.21
CA GLU A 405 -8.95 -3.40 -32.93
C GLU A 405 -8.72 -2.14 -32.07
N GLU A 406 -9.66 -1.79 -31.21
CA GLU A 406 -9.53 -0.67 -30.28
C GLU A 406 -8.74 -1.10 -29.04
N ASP A 407 -9.03 -2.30 -28.55
CA ASP A 407 -8.34 -2.88 -27.40
C ASP A 407 -6.83 -2.96 -27.59
N ALA A 408 -6.38 -3.36 -28.77
CA ALA A 408 -4.98 -3.48 -29.14
C ALA A 408 -4.23 -2.13 -29.18
N LYS A 409 -4.93 -1.00 -29.28
CA LYS A 409 -4.31 0.34 -29.36
C LYS A 409 -4.01 0.95 -27.98
N ILE A 410 -4.63 0.44 -26.91
CA ILE A 410 -4.48 0.99 -25.58
C ILE A 410 -3.38 0.21 -24.84
N PRO A 411 -2.29 0.86 -24.40
CA PRO A 411 -1.26 0.20 -23.62
C PRO A 411 -1.82 -0.45 -22.37
N THR A 412 -1.15 -1.50 -21.89
CA THR A 412 -1.53 -2.24 -20.69
C THR A 412 -0.48 -2.14 -19.62
N VAL A 413 -0.89 -2.33 -18.36
CA VAL A 413 0.01 -2.63 -17.24
C VAL A 413 0.82 -3.89 -17.54
N CYS A 414 1.90 -4.13 -16.79
CA CYS A 414 2.69 -5.35 -16.92
C CYS A 414 1.86 -6.59 -16.59
N ALA A 415 2.20 -7.71 -17.22
CA ALA A 415 1.56 -9.01 -17.00
C ALA A 415 2.28 -9.88 -15.97
N SER A 416 3.50 -9.49 -15.54
CA SER A 416 4.30 -10.21 -14.56
C SER A 416 5.20 -9.25 -13.78
N LEU A 417 5.64 -9.70 -12.58
CA LEU A 417 6.62 -8.95 -11.78
C LEU A 417 7.94 -8.79 -12.54
N GLU A 418 8.40 -9.84 -13.26
CA GLU A 418 9.60 -9.77 -14.05
C GLU A 418 9.55 -8.68 -15.12
N GLU A 419 8.44 -8.61 -15.85
CA GLU A 419 8.21 -7.57 -16.86
C GLU A 419 8.23 -6.16 -16.22
N ALA A 420 7.68 -6.01 -15.04
CA ALA A 420 7.67 -4.75 -14.31
C ALA A 420 9.08 -4.36 -13.83
N LEU A 421 9.87 -5.31 -13.33
CA LEU A 421 11.25 -5.07 -12.91
C LEU A 421 12.15 -4.70 -14.11
N ASP A 422 11.97 -5.36 -15.26
CA ASP A 422 12.64 -5.01 -16.51
C ASP A 422 12.26 -3.59 -16.99
N ALA A 423 10.99 -3.23 -16.86
CA ALA A 423 10.53 -1.88 -17.18
C ALA A 423 11.13 -0.83 -16.23
N LEU A 424 11.20 -1.12 -14.92
CA LEU A 424 11.83 -0.23 -13.95
C LEU A 424 13.33 -0.05 -14.22
N GLN A 425 14.03 -1.12 -14.59
CA GLN A 425 15.46 -1.02 -14.91
C GLN A 425 15.72 -0.12 -16.13
N LYS A 426 14.79 -0.07 -17.08
CA LYS A 426 14.90 0.74 -18.31
C LYS A 426 14.37 2.16 -18.16
N ASP A 427 13.47 2.39 -17.23
CA ASP A 427 12.75 3.65 -17.03
C ASP A 427 12.69 4.02 -15.55
N HIS A 428 13.74 4.62 -15.02
CA HIS A 428 13.84 5.02 -13.62
C HIS A 428 14.41 6.42 -13.38
N GLU A 429 14.85 7.13 -14.42
CA GLU A 429 15.41 8.48 -14.26
C GLU A 429 14.46 9.45 -13.54
N PHE A 430 13.15 9.30 -13.75
CA PHE A 430 12.15 10.13 -13.06
C PHE A 430 12.16 9.91 -11.55
N LEU A 431 12.54 8.74 -11.06
CA LEU A 431 12.63 8.42 -9.64
C LEU A 431 13.88 9.02 -8.98
N THR A 432 14.99 9.11 -9.71
CA THR A 432 16.28 9.56 -9.18
C THR A 432 16.43 11.07 -9.15
N ARG A 433 15.52 11.80 -9.79
CA ARG A 433 15.53 13.27 -9.75
C ARG A 433 15.51 13.81 -8.33
N GLY A 434 16.35 14.82 -8.09
CA GLY A 434 16.50 15.42 -6.76
C GLY A 434 17.04 14.49 -5.69
N GLY A 435 17.57 13.32 -6.07
CA GLY A 435 18.10 12.33 -5.14
C GLY A 435 17.01 11.65 -4.29
N VAL A 436 15.77 11.60 -4.77
CA VAL A 436 14.65 10.97 -4.05
C VAL A 436 14.88 9.48 -3.89
N PHE A 437 14.97 8.74 -5.01
CA PHE A 437 15.53 7.40 -5.05
C PHE A 437 16.98 7.47 -5.45
N THR A 438 17.79 6.47 -5.08
CA THR A 438 19.16 6.32 -5.56
C THR A 438 19.26 5.11 -6.47
N GLU A 439 20.24 5.13 -7.38
CA GLU A 439 20.56 3.95 -8.23
C GLU A 439 20.81 2.71 -7.35
N SER A 440 21.59 2.87 -6.28
CA SER A 440 21.89 1.81 -5.32
C SER A 440 20.62 1.20 -4.69
N MET A 441 19.64 2.04 -4.35
CA MET A 441 18.36 1.57 -3.82
C MET A 441 17.57 0.81 -4.87
N LEU A 442 17.48 1.32 -6.11
CA LEU A 442 16.74 0.69 -7.19
C LEU A 442 17.35 -0.65 -7.60
N ASP A 443 18.68 -0.72 -7.72
CA ASP A 443 19.39 -1.98 -7.99
C ASP A 443 19.14 -3.02 -6.88
N ALA A 444 19.24 -2.62 -5.62
CA ALA A 444 18.96 -3.50 -4.49
C ALA A 444 17.50 -3.97 -4.48
N TYR A 445 16.56 -3.08 -4.81
CA TYR A 445 15.14 -3.41 -4.91
C TYR A 445 14.87 -4.42 -6.02
N ILE A 446 15.41 -4.20 -7.23
CA ILE A 446 15.27 -5.10 -8.37
C ILE A 446 15.82 -6.48 -8.02
N ASN A 447 17.04 -6.56 -7.47
CA ASN A 447 17.65 -7.82 -7.07
C ASN A 447 16.79 -8.56 -6.02
N LEU A 448 16.35 -7.86 -4.97
CA LEU A 448 15.49 -8.41 -3.92
C LEU A 448 14.18 -8.99 -4.47
N LYS A 449 13.60 -8.35 -5.48
CA LYS A 449 12.35 -8.79 -6.12
C LYS A 449 12.57 -9.88 -7.16
N MET A 450 13.73 -9.91 -7.81
CA MET A 450 14.11 -11.01 -8.71
C MET A 450 14.25 -12.33 -7.96
N ASP A 451 14.62 -12.33 -6.68
CA ASP A 451 14.59 -13.53 -5.84
C ASP A 451 13.18 -14.11 -5.72
N ASP A 452 12.16 -13.24 -5.54
CA ASP A 452 10.75 -13.66 -5.50
C ASP A 452 10.33 -14.26 -6.86
N VAL A 453 10.73 -13.65 -7.99
CA VAL A 453 10.46 -14.16 -9.35
C VAL A 453 11.11 -15.53 -9.56
N THR A 454 12.38 -15.68 -9.19
CA THR A 454 13.12 -16.93 -9.34
C THR A 454 12.50 -18.04 -8.52
N ARG A 455 12.17 -17.77 -7.25
CA ARG A 455 11.51 -18.73 -6.37
C ARG A 455 10.16 -19.18 -6.93
N PHE A 456 9.36 -18.23 -7.43
CA PHE A 456 8.06 -18.54 -8.04
C PHE A 456 8.20 -19.42 -9.30
N ARG A 457 9.16 -19.11 -10.18
CA ARG A 457 9.44 -19.90 -11.40
C ARG A 457 9.89 -21.33 -11.11
N MET A 458 10.64 -21.53 -10.05
CA MET A 458 11.14 -22.85 -9.65
C MET A 458 10.07 -23.73 -8.97
N THR A 459 8.94 -23.14 -8.59
CA THR A 459 7.89 -23.85 -7.85
C THR A 459 6.82 -24.34 -8.81
N THR A 460 6.64 -25.66 -8.91
CA THR A 460 5.59 -26.28 -9.69
C THR A 460 4.22 -25.94 -9.09
N HIS A 461 3.27 -25.51 -9.92
CA HIS A 461 1.95 -25.12 -9.47
C HIS A 461 0.91 -26.25 -9.74
N PRO A 462 -0.05 -26.53 -8.83
CA PRO A 462 -1.05 -27.58 -9.01
C PRO A 462 -1.83 -27.50 -10.34
N ILE A 463 -2.11 -26.30 -10.85
CA ILE A 463 -2.82 -26.12 -12.14
C ILE A 463 -2.04 -26.67 -13.33
N GLU A 464 -0.71 -26.76 -13.25
CA GLU A 464 0.11 -27.30 -14.34
C GLU A 464 -0.12 -28.80 -14.50
N PHE A 465 -0.42 -29.53 -13.41
CA PHE A 465 -0.80 -30.94 -13.46
C PHE A 465 -2.16 -31.14 -14.12
N ASP A 466 -3.14 -30.28 -13.79
CA ASP A 466 -4.44 -30.29 -14.43
C ASP A 466 -4.35 -30.02 -15.94
N MET A 467 -3.51 -29.10 -16.35
CA MET A 467 -3.35 -28.68 -17.74
C MET A 467 -2.51 -29.65 -18.59
N TYR A 468 -1.48 -30.27 -18.02
CA TYR A 468 -0.43 -30.88 -18.82
C TYR A 468 -0.11 -32.35 -18.47
N TYR A 469 -0.57 -32.90 -17.34
CA TYR A 469 -0.15 -34.22 -16.88
C TYR A 469 -0.51 -35.36 -17.85
N SER A 470 -1.61 -35.22 -18.58
CA SER A 470 -2.11 -36.23 -19.52
C SER A 470 -1.83 -35.95 -21.00
N LEU A 471 -0.99 -34.96 -21.32
CA LEU A 471 -0.58 -34.67 -22.70
C LEU A 471 0.52 -35.60 -23.18
#